data_73fe4209a600ae36946e2d8ff917e7fd
#
_entry.id   73fe4209a600ae36946e2d8ff917e7fd
#
_cell.length_a   1.000
_cell.length_b   1.000
_cell.length_c   1.000
_cell.angle_alpha   90.00
_cell.angle_beta   90.00
_cell.angle_gamma   90.00
#
_symmetry.space_group_name_H-M   'P 1'
#
loop_
_entity.id
_entity.type
_entity.pdbx_description
1 polymer ?
#
loop_
_entity_poly.entity_id
_entity_poly.type
_entity_poly.pdbx_seq_one_letter_code
_entity_poly.pdbx_strand_id
1 'polypeptide(L)'
;MPSLVALATREIYRREMLPARARWWLAAAGMCDWFRVVASRLKPHLSDPRAVLSGLGARMFERRYQALREAHAFYPAPEQDERAAALLMAGLYRLWMTPKAGWVLNGLGGPPRGVAEHLRARALARELSPEARWEEVTVHLGEFLIVLTEGLPEHLPHARKILGDICFEMGARYGSRMRDFFGFPENGNMPEQAIEILRMSEYVFRVNPEHWGAGDAASNTGYLEGNVCPWFTRPGWNQAHCGIFGQFQAGISSVFGLRYNLSKTIPKHGGETCRIDLKPIGLRRSKEGPALTR
;
A
#
# COMPACT_ATOMS: atom_id res chain seq x y z
N MET A 1 -20.22 12.82 17.60
CA MET A 1 -20.41 13.47 16.28
C MET A 1 -19.05 13.67 15.63
N PRO A 2 -18.89 13.44 14.33
CA PRO A 2 -17.63 13.74 13.64
C PRO A 2 -17.33 15.24 13.70
N SER A 3 -16.04 15.58 13.73
CA SER A 3 -15.59 16.97 13.69
C SER A 3 -15.87 17.60 12.30
N LEU A 4 -15.97 18.93 12.23
CA LEU A 4 -16.09 19.63 10.94
C LEU A 4 -14.92 19.31 10.00
N VAL A 5 -13.71 19.12 10.55
CA VAL A 5 -12.52 18.71 9.80
C VAL A 5 -12.72 17.31 9.20
N ALA A 6 -13.26 16.37 9.98
CA ALA A 6 -13.54 15.01 9.49
C ALA A 6 -14.58 15.02 8.35
N LEU A 7 -15.65 15.79 8.49
CA LEU A 7 -16.68 15.93 7.45
C LEU A 7 -16.11 16.56 6.17
N ALA A 8 -15.35 17.65 6.28
CA ALA A 8 -14.70 18.28 5.14
C ALA A 8 -13.70 17.35 4.46
N THR A 9 -12.87 16.64 5.24
CA THR A 9 -11.91 15.68 4.71
C THR A 9 -12.63 14.54 3.97
N ARG A 10 -13.70 14.01 4.55
CA ARG A 10 -14.52 12.97 3.91
C ARG A 10 -15.05 13.42 2.56
N GLU A 11 -15.58 14.65 2.47
CA GLU A 11 -16.13 15.17 1.24
C GLU A 11 -15.04 15.42 0.18
N ILE A 12 -13.86 15.89 0.56
CA ILE A 12 -12.69 16.03 -0.31
C ILE A 12 -12.31 14.67 -0.93
N TYR A 13 -12.28 13.61 -0.14
CA TYR A 13 -11.99 12.26 -0.65
C TYR A 13 -13.12 11.73 -1.54
N ARG A 14 -14.38 11.88 -1.15
CA ARG A 14 -15.53 11.44 -1.94
C ARG A 14 -15.58 12.06 -3.32
N ARG A 15 -15.20 13.33 -3.44
CA ARG A 15 -15.15 14.08 -4.71
C ARG A 15 -13.80 14.01 -5.41
N GLU A 16 -12.85 13.28 -4.86
CA GLU A 16 -11.49 13.13 -5.41
C GLU A 16 -10.78 14.47 -5.65
N MET A 17 -11.01 15.44 -4.77
CA MET A 17 -10.54 16.83 -4.91
C MET A 17 -9.11 17.06 -4.37
N LEU A 18 -8.41 16.03 -3.91
CA LEU A 18 -7.03 16.20 -3.44
C LEU A 18 -6.10 16.55 -4.60
N PRO A 19 -5.36 17.68 -4.51
CA PRO A 19 -4.37 18.00 -5.52
C PRO A 19 -3.25 16.95 -5.52
N ALA A 20 -2.63 16.72 -6.69
CA ALA A 20 -1.57 15.72 -6.87
C ALA A 20 -0.45 15.83 -5.83
N ARG A 21 -0.07 17.05 -5.44
CA ARG A 21 0.92 17.28 -4.38
C ARG A 21 0.49 16.71 -3.03
N ALA A 22 -0.78 16.81 -2.67
CA ALA A 22 -1.30 16.25 -1.42
C ALA A 22 -1.36 14.72 -1.51
N ARG A 23 -1.84 14.17 -2.64
CA ARG A 23 -1.86 12.73 -2.89
C ARG A 23 -0.45 12.13 -2.83
N TRP A 24 0.54 12.80 -3.49
CA TRP A 24 1.93 12.40 -3.38
C TRP A 24 2.42 12.35 -1.93
N TRP A 25 2.13 13.37 -1.11
CA TRP A 25 2.56 13.38 0.29
C TRP A 25 1.92 12.26 1.11
N LEU A 26 0.63 12.00 0.91
CA LEU A 26 -0.08 10.93 1.59
C LEU A 26 0.47 9.54 1.18
N ALA A 27 0.70 9.33 -0.12
CA ALA A 27 1.30 8.10 -0.61
C ALA A 27 2.73 7.90 -0.07
N ALA A 28 3.56 8.96 -0.07
CA ALA A 28 4.92 8.91 0.47
C ALA A 28 4.93 8.60 1.98
N ALA A 29 4.02 9.21 2.75
CA ALA A 29 3.87 8.91 4.18
C ALA A 29 3.43 7.46 4.40
N GLY A 30 2.45 6.98 3.63
CA GLY A 30 1.99 5.60 3.67
C GLY A 30 3.11 4.61 3.34
N MET A 31 3.91 4.88 2.32
CA MET A 31 5.08 4.05 1.99
C MET A 31 6.12 4.03 3.10
N CYS A 32 6.41 5.16 3.75
CA CYS A 32 7.31 5.17 4.91
C CYS A 32 6.77 4.31 6.06
N ASP A 33 5.46 4.29 6.27
CA ASP A 33 4.83 3.37 7.24
C ASP A 33 4.97 1.90 6.81
N TRP A 34 4.79 1.59 5.52
CA TRP A 34 5.05 0.26 4.97
C TRP A 34 6.49 -0.18 5.24
N PHE A 35 7.49 0.61 4.87
CA PHE A 35 8.89 0.30 5.13
C PHE A 35 9.15 0.02 6.62
N ARG A 36 8.65 0.88 7.50
CA ARG A 36 8.84 0.76 8.94
C ARG A 36 8.20 -0.51 9.51
N VAL A 37 6.95 -0.79 9.13
CA VAL A 37 6.20 -1.94 9.66
C VAL A 37 6.77 -3.24 9.13
N VAL A 38 7.06 -3.33 7.83
CA VAL A 38 7.66 -4.52 7.22
C VAL A 38 9.00 -4.83 7.88
N ALA A 39 9.89 -3.85 8.03
CA ALA A 39 11.17 -4.05 8.71
C ALA A 39 10.99 -4.53 10.15
N SER A 40 10.09 -3.90 10.91
CA SER A 40 9.83 -4.28 12.30
C SER A 40 9.30 -5.70 12.43
N ARG A 41 8.43 -6.12 11.51
CA ARG A 41 7.78 -7.44 11.54
C ARG A 41 8.66 -8.57 10.99
N LEU A 42 9.51 -8.27 10.00
CA LEU A 42 10.43 -9.26 9.44
C LEU A 42 11.67 -9.47 10.31
N LYS A 43 12.11 -8.45 11.05
CA LYS A 43 13.32 -8.50 11.88
C LYS A 43 13.42 -9.76 12.78
N PRO A 44 12.39 -10.22 13.50
CA PRO A 44 12.47 -11.40 14.34
C PRO A 44 12.65 -12.72 13.58
N HIS A 45 12.38 -12.73 12.28
CA HIS A 45 12.38 -13.93 11.45
C HIS A 45 13.65 -14.09 10.59
N LEU A 46 14.51 -13.06 10.54
CA LEU A 46 15.69 -13.02 9.70
C LEU A 46 16.96 -13.17 10.54
N SER A 47 17.92 -13.96 10.07
CA SER A 47 19.22 -14.14 10.72
C SER A 47 20.08 -12.87 10.68
N ASP A 48 20.09 -12.18 9.53
CA ASP A 48 20.69 -10.85 9.35
C ASP A 48 19.67 -9.88 8.74
N PRO A 49 18.78 -9.32 9.60
CA PRO A 49 17.74 -8.41 9.11
C PRO A 49 18.28 -7.17 8.39
N ARG A 50 19.46 -6.69 8.83
CA ARG A 50 20.04 -5.46 8.27
C ARG A 50 20.53 -5.70 6.85
N ALA A 51 21.28 -6.74 6.61
CA ALA A 51 21.81 -7.06 5.28
C ALA A 51 20.66 -7.39 4.31
N VAL A 52 19.76 -8.30 4.72
CA VAL A 52 18.64 -8.73 3.87
C VAL A 52 17.74 -7.56 3.49
N LEU A 53 17.26 -6.78 4.46
CA LEU A 53 16.36 -5.66 4.19
C LEU A 53 17.05 -4.55 3.39
N SER A 54 18.31 -4.22 3.67
CA SER A 54 19.06 -3.21 2.90
C SER A 54 19.26 -3.65 1.46
N GLY A 55 19.56 -4.92 1.21
CA GLY A 55 19.70 -5.47 -0.15
C GLY A 55 18.39 -5.43 -0.93
N LEU A 56 17.26 -5.77 -0.27
CA LEU A 56 15.94 -5.67 -0.90
C LEU A 56 15.57 -4.22 -1.22
N GLY A 57 15.85 -3.29 -0.32
CA GLY A 57 15.62 -1.86 -0.55
C GLY A 57 16.43 -1.32 -1.73
N ALA A 58 17.73 -1.66 -1.79
CA ALA A 58 18.60 -1.28 -2.91
C ALA A 58 18.05 -1.82 -4.24
N ARG A 59 17.75 -3.10 -4.32
CA ARG A 59 17.21 -3.76 -5.53
C ARG A 59 15.95 -3.07 -6.04
N MET A 60 15.02 -2.71 -5.15
CA MET A 60 13.81 -1.99 -5.51
C MET A 60 14.13 -0.62 -6.11
N PHE A 61 14.96 0.16 -5.43
CA PHE A 61 15.24 1.53 -5.86
C PHE A 61 16.15 1.60 -7.09
N GLU A 62 17.07 0.67 -7.27
CA GLU A 62 17.86 0.55 -8.49
C GLU A 62 16.98 0.26 -9.71
N ARG A 63 16.06 -0.70 -9.62
CA ARG A 63 15.09 -0.99 -10.68
C ARG A 63 14.27 0.26 -11.04
N ARG A 64 13.80 1.00 -10.01
CA ARG A 64 12.99 2.20 -10.23
C ARG A 64 13.82 3.36 -10.80
N TYR A 65 15.04 3.54 -10.30
CA TYR A 65 15.93 4.57 -10.81
C TYR A 65 16.28 4.33 -12.28
N GLN A 66 16.56 3.09 -12.65
CA GLN A 66 16.81 2.73 -14.05
C GLN A 66 15.61 3.05 -14.95
N ALA A 67 14.41 2.68 -14.54
CA ALA A 67 13.19 2.99 -15.31
C ALA A 67 12.96 4.51 -15.45
N LEU A 68 13.26 5.29 -14.41
CA LEU A 68 13.17 6.76 -14.48
C LEU A 68 14.22 7.36 -15.41
N ARG A 69 15.44 6.82 -15.46
CA ARG A 69 16.47 7.23 -16.41
C ARG A 69 16.10 6.96 -17.86
N GLU A 70 15.49 5.82 -18.12
CA GLU A 70 14.98 5.47 -19.46
C GLU A 70 13.87 6.40 -19.92
N ALA A 71 13.02 6.83 -18.98
CA ALA A 71 11.95 7.78 -19.26
C ALA A 71 12.41 9.25 -19.31
N HIS A 72 13.52 9.60 -18.63
CA HIS A 72 13.96 10.96 -18.41
C HIS A 72 15.48 11.09 -18.53
N ALA A 73 15.95 11.64 -19.64
CA ALA A 73 17.38 11.78 -19.98
C ALA A 73 18.19 12.70 -19.02
N PHE A 74 17.52 13.48 -18.16
CA PHE A 74 18.21 14.38 -17.22
C PHE A 74 18.73 13.68 -15.96
N TYR A 75 18.36 12.43 -15.71
CA TYR A 75 18.92 11.68 -14.58
C TYR A 75 20.28 11.08 -14.92
N PRO A 76 21.33 11.32 -14.10
CA PRO A 76 22.68 10.85 -14.41
C PRO A 76 22.80 9.33 -14.35
N ALA A 77 23.74 8.79 -15.11
CA ALA A 77 24.13 7.38 -15.01
C ALA A 77 24.81 7.11 -13.65
N PRO A 78 24.73 5.86 -13.11
CA PRO A 78 25.40 5.53 -11.84
C PRO A 78 26.90 5.81 -11.86
N GLU A 79 27.56 5.65 -13.01
CA GLU A 79 29.00 5.93 -13.19
C GLU A 79 29.33 7.43 -13.11
N GLN A 80 28.34 8.30 -13.38
CA GLN A 80 28.46 9.76 -13.27
C GLN A 80 28.11 10.25 -11.88
N ASP A 81 27.22 9.54 -11.19
CA ASP A 81 26.72 9.86 -9.86
C ASP A 81 26.14 8.63 -9.16
N GLU A 82 26.98 7.92 -8.44
CA GLU A 82 26.61 6.74 -7.65
C GLU A 82 25.59 7.02 -6.52
N ARG A 83 25.45 8.30 -6.13
CA ARG A 83 24.50 8.73 -5.10
C ARG A 83 23.13 9.15 -5.65
N ALA A 84 23.00 9.33 -6.98
CA ALA A 84 21.80 9.90 -7.57
C ALA A 84 20.53 9.10 -7.26
N ALA A 85 20.60 7.76 -7.33
CA ALA A 85 19.46 6.89 -6.99
C ALA A 85 18.99 7.11 -5.54
N ALA A 86 19.89 7.05 -4.56
CA ALA A 86 19.57 7.26 -3.15
C ALA A 86 19.00 8.66 -2.90
N LEU A 87 19.60 9.69 -3.53
CA LEU A 87 19.18 11.08 -3.35
C LEU A 87 17.81 11.35 -3.98
N LEU A 88 17.55 10.82 -5.20
CA LEU A 88 16.24 10.94 -5.83
C LEU A 88 15.15 10.30 -4.96
N MET A 89 15.38 9.07 -4.51
CA MET A 89 14.41 8.33 -3.66
C MET A 89 14.20 9.05 -2.32
N ALA A 90 15.27 9.55 -1.70
CA ALA A 90 15.14 10.39 -0.51
C ALA A 90 14.32 11.66 -0.79
N GLY A 91 14.51 12.28 -1.94
CA GLY A 91 13.76 13.45 -2.37
C GLY A 91 12.28 13.19 -2.62
N LEU A 92 11.92 12.02 -3.19
CA LEU A 92 10.54 11.59 -3.39
C LEU A 92 9.80 11.40 -2.06
N TYR A 93 10.48 10.87 -1.05
CA TYR A 93 9.92 10.68 0.30
C TYR A 93 10.12 11.88 1.22
N ARG A 94 11.03 12.80 0.89
CA ARG A 94 11.30 14.05 1.62
C ARG A 94 11.55 13.84 3.12
N LEU A 95 10.86 14.68 3.93
CA LEU A 95 10.89 14.64 5.40
C LEU A 95 10.25 13.38 5.99
N TRP A 96 9.53 12.60 5.17
CA TRP A 96 8.96 11.32 5.59
C TRP A 96 10.00 10.21 5.73
N MET A 97 11.15 10.35 5.08
CA MET A 97 12.30 9.46 5.23
C MET A 97 12.96 9.71 6.58
N THR A 98 12.28 9.28 7.61
CA THR A 98 12.79 9.32 8.99
C THR A 98 13.87 8.24 9.19
N PRO A 99 14.71 8.33 10.24
CA PRO A 99 15.67 7.26 10.59
C PRO A 99 15.04 5.87 10.68
N LYS A 100 13.74 5.79 11.02
CA LYS A 100 12.98 4.52 11.10
C LYS A 100 12.64 3.90 9.74
N ALA A 101 12.58 4.70 8.66
CA ALA A 101 12.35 4.24 7.30
C ALA A 101 13.61 4.29 6.44
N GLY A 102 14.64 5.04 6.85
CA GLY A 102 15.85 5.29 6.07
C GLY A 102 16.67 4.04 5.74
N TRP A 103 16.43 2.91 6.40
CA TRP A 103 17.09 1.64 6.13
C TRP A 103 16.98 1.18 4.67
N VAL A 104 15.89 1.53 3.97
CA VAL A 104 15.67 1.16 2.56
C VAL A 104 16.71 1.75 1.62
N LEU A 105 17.41 2.81 2.04
CA LEU A 105 18.49 3.45 1.28
C LEU A 105 19.89 2.93 1.66
N ASN A 106 20.02 2.10 2.70
CA ASN A 106 21.33 1.69 3.19
C ASN A 106 22.18 0.98 2.13
N GLY A 107 21.55 0.14 1.29
CA GLY A 107 22.23 -0.53 0.18
C GLY A 107 22.68 0.41 -0.94
N LEU A 108 22.18 1.65 -0.96
CA LEU A 108 22.55 2.72 -1.91
C LEU A 108 23.45 3.79 -1.25
N GLY A 109 24.19 3.44 -0.22
CA GLY A 109 25.04 4.36 0.54
C GLY A 109 24.32 5.20 1.61
N GLY A 110 23.05 4.86 1.91
CA GLY A 110 22.24 5.44 2.98
C GLY A 110 21.52 6.75 2.63
N PRO A 111 20.78 7.30 3.59
CA PRO A 111 20.06 8.57 3.42
C PRO A 111 21.00 9.76 3.18
N PRO A 112 20.47 10.91 2.70
CA PRO A 112 21.26 12.12 2.48
C PRO A 112 22.02 12.57 3.72
N ARG A 113 23.26 13.00 3.53
CA ARG A 113 24.15 13.50 4.59
C ARG A 113 24.39 15.00 4.40
N GLY A 114 24.20 15.76 5.47
CA GLY A 114 24.41 17.20 5.45
C GLY A 114 23.45 17.97 4.53
N VAL A 115 23.59 19.28 4.51
CA VAL A 115 22.67 20.19 3.80
C VAL A 115 22.75 20.02 2.28
N ALA A 116 23.94 19.85 1.74
CA ALA A 116 24.16 19.78 0.29
C ALA A 116 23.42 18.58 -0.35
N GLU A 117 23.54 17.37 0.24
CA GLU A 117 22.83 16.19 -0.27
C GLU A 117 21.31 16.32 -0.10
N HIS A 118 20.81 16.93 0.99
CA HIS A 118 19.38 17.20 1.16
C HIS A 118 18.84 18.17 0.10
N LEU A 119 19.58 19.23 -0.22
CA LEU A 119 19.19 20.16 -1.28
C LEU A 119 19.20 19.46 -2.64
N ARG A 120 20.21 18.65 -2.92
CA ARG A 120 20.31 17.86 -4.15
C ARG A 120 19.18 16.84 -4.28
N ALA A 121 18.86 16.10 -3.22
CA ALA A 121 17.72 15.20 -3.19
C ALA A 121 16.40 15.90 -3.54
N ARG A 122 16.20 17.12 -3.00
CA ARG A 122 15.03 17.94 -3.33
C ARG A 122 15.05 18.43 -4.77
N ALA A 123 16.21 18.79 -5.31
CA ALA A 123 16.36 19.21 -6.69
C ALA A 123 16.03 18.06 -7.64
N LEU A 124 16.65 16.88 -7.47
CA LEU A 124 16.38 15.70 -8.30
C LEU A 124 14.88 15.33 -8.31
N ALA A 125 14.22 15.34 -7.13
CA ALA A 125 12.80 15.04 -7.08
C ALA A 125 11.92 16.12 -7.74
N ARG A 126 12.38 17.38 -7.82
CA ARG A 126 11.62 18.48 -8.44
C ARG A 126 11.61 18.45 -9.95
N GLU A 127 12.50 17.68 -10.57
CA GLU A 127 12.47 17.43 -12.02
C GLU A 127 11.18 16.70 -12.45
N LEU A 128 10.58 15.93 -11.55
CA LEU A 128 9.27 15.34 -11.76
C LEU A 128 8.16 16.32 -11.36
N SER A 129 7.07 16.36 -12.11
CA SER A 129 5.84 17.06 -11.70
C SER A 129 5.24 16.44 -10.42
N PRO A 130 4.36 17.12 -9.69
CA PRO A 130 3.67 16.52 -8.55
C PRO A 130 2.90 15.24 -8.90
N GLU A 131 2.29 15.17 -10.08
CA GLU A 131 1.61 14.00 -10.61
C GLU A 131 2.58 12.85 -10.81
N ALA A 132 3.69 13.08 -11.50
CA ALA A 132 4.72 12.08 -11.75
C ALA A 132 5.36 11.56 -10.45
N ARG A 133 5.57 12.43 -9.45
CA ARG A 133 6.03 11.99 -8.11
C ARG A 133 5.01 11.09 -7.42
N TRP A 134 3.73 11.44 -7.52
CA TRP A 134 2.67 10.63 -6.95
C TRP A 134 2.57 9.27 -7.65
N GLU A 135 2.62 9.26 -8.98
CA GLU A 135 2.68 8.03 -9.77
C GLU A 135 3.85 7.15 -9.36
N GLU A 136 5.05 7.74 -9.31
CA GLU A 136 6.26 6.99 -8.95
C GLU A 136 6.16 6.37 -7.55
N VAL A 137 5.76 7.14 -6.54
CA VAL A 137 5.62 6.61 -5.17
C VAL A 137 4.57 5.50 -5.10
N THR A 138 3.49 5.59 -5.89
CA THR A 138 2.48 4.54 -5.98
C THR A 138 3.05 3.26 -6.58
N VAL A 139 3.85 3.40 -7.62
CA VAL A 139 4.54 2.26 -8.24
C VAL A 139 5.48 1.56 -7.25
N HIS A 140 6.12 2.32 -6.36
CA HIS A 140 7.02 1.74 -5.35
C HIS A 140 6.34 0.73 -4.44
N LEU A 141 5.04 0.83 -4.16
CA LEU A 141 4.34 -0.18 -3.35
C LEU A 141 4.30 -1.54 -4.08
N GLY A 142 4.00 -1.52 -5.38
CA GLY A 142 4.04 -2.75 -6.19
C GLY A 142 5.44 -3.33 -6.30
N GLU A 143 6.44 -2.51 -6.65
CA GLU A 143 7.84 -2.94 -6.73
C GLU A 143 8.36 -3.48 -5.39
N PHE A 144 7.96 -2.89 -4.27
CA PHE A 144 8.32 -3.35 -2.94
C PHE A 144 7.79 -4.76 -2.67
N LEU A 145 6.51 -5.02 -3.00
CA LEU A 145 5.93 -6.34 -2.87
C LEU A 145 6.59 -7.37 -3.80
N ILE A 146 6.91 -7.00 -5.05
CA ILE A 146 7.62 -7.87 -5.98
C ILE A 146 8.98 -8.26 -5.39
N VAL A 147 9.79 -7.29 -5.01
CA VAL A 147 11.13 -7.53 -4.48
C VAL A 147 11.12 -8.35 -3.18
N LEU A 148 10.14 -8.12 -2.30
CA LEU A 148 9.96 -8.91 -1.08
C LEU A 148 9.58 -10.36 -1.40
N THR A 149 8.67 -10.60 -2.35
CA THR A 149 8.23 -11.95 -2.72
C THR A 149 9.28 -12.73 -3.50
N GLU A 150 10.16 -12.05 -4.23
CA GLU A 150 11.29 -12.66 -4.92
C GLU A 150 12.46 -12.98 -3.99
N GLY A 151 12.81 -12.07 -3.09
CA GLY A 151 14.04 -12.17 -2.32
C GLY A 151 13.91 -12.76 -0.91
N LEU A 152 12.74 -12.66 -0.27
CA LEU A 152 12.56 -13.21 1.07
C LEU A 152 12.52 -14.73 1.16
N PRO A 153 12.02 -15.51 0.17
CA PRO A 153 11.97 -16.96 0.28
C PRO A 153 13.32 -17.64 0.50
N GLU A 154 14.40 -17.04 0.04
CA GLU A 154 15.78 -17.51 0.30
C GLU A 154 16.16 -17.45 1.79
N HIS A 155 15.53 -16.55 2.54
CA HIS A 155 15.80 -16.29 3.96
C HIS A 155 14.65 -16.69 4.88
N LEU A 156 13.45 -16.88 4.32
CA LEU A 156 12.22 -17.06 5.08
C LEU A 156 11.20 -17.92 4.31
N PRO A 157 11.10 -19.23 4.62
CA PRO A 157 10.25 -20.18 3.87
C PRO A 157 8.77 -19.78 3.76
N HIS A 158 8.24 -19.09 4.76
CA HIS A 158 6.83 -18.66 4.79
C HIS A 158 6.63 -17.16 4.49
N ALA A 159 7.55 -16.56 3.73
CA ALA A 159 7.55 -15.12 3.45
C ALA A 159 6.20 -14.58 2.98
N ARG A 160 5.54 -15.27 2.04
CA ARG A 160 4.24 -14.82 1.50
C ARG A 160 3.14 -14.76 2.57
N LYS A 161 3.09 -15.74 3.47
CA LYS A 161 2.13 -15.74 4.57
C LYS A 161 2.39 -14.57 5.50
N ILE A 162 3.63 -14.39 5.92
CA ILE A 162 4.03 -13.30 6.82
C ILE A 162 3.75 -11.93 6.18
N LEU A 163 4.03 -11.76 4.90
CA LEU A 163 3.68 -10.52 4.18
C LEU A 163 2.17 -10.29 4.15
N GLY A 164 1.38 -11.34 3.93
CA GLY A 164 -0.08 -11.25 4.00
C GLY A 164 -0.57 -10.84 5.39
N ASP A 165 -0.03 -11.44 6.45
CA ASP A 165 -0.36 -11.09 7.84
C ASP A 165 0.00 -9.62 8.16
N ILE A 166 1.16 -9.15 7.70
CA ILE A 166 1.56 -7.73 7.82
C ILE A 166 0.59 -6.81 7.09
N CYS A 167 0.22 -7.15 5.85
CA CYS A 167 -0.74 -6.39 5.07
C CYS A 167 -2.09 -6.31 5.80
N PHE A 168 -2.60 -7.43 6.30
CA PHE A 168 -3.85 -7.48 7.05
C PHE A 168 -3.81 -6.57 8.28
N GLU A 169 -2.77 -6.67 9.09
CA GLU A 169 -2.61 -5.83 10.29
C GLU A 169 -2.56 -4.32 9.93
N MET A 170 -1.83 -3.96 8.89
CA MET A 170 -1.77 -2.58 8.42
C MET A 170 -3.13 -2.08 7.96
N GLY A 171 -3.87 -2.90 7.21
CA GLY A 171 -5.22 -2.59 6.76
C GLY A 171 -6.20 -2.42 7.92
N ALA A 172 -6.20 -3.32 8.89
CA ALA A 172 -7.05 -3.22 10.06
C ALA A 172 -6.77 -1.95 10.88
N ARG A 173 -5.48 -1.62 11.06
CA ARG A 173 -5.07 -0.39 11.76
C ARG A 173 -5.49 0.87 10.99
N TYR A 174 -5.32 0.88 9.68
CA TYR A 174 -5.77 1.98 8.82
C TYR A 174 -7.30 2.12 8.89
N GLY A 175 -8.04 1.04 8.69
CA GLY A 175 -9.51 1.02 8.72
C GLY A 175 -10.06 1.52 10.06
N SER A 176 -9.50 1.05 11.19
CA SER A 176 -9.90 1.50 12.53
C SER A 176 -9.70 3.00 12.70
N ARG A 177 -8.50 3.52 12.37
CA ARG A 177 -8.20 4.96 12.47
C ARG A 177 -9.13 5.81 11.62
N MET A 178 -9.43 5.38 10.38
CA MET A 178 -10.31 6.11 9.49
C MET A 178 -11.76 6.05 9.97
N ARG A 179 -12.23 4.90 10.45
CA ARG A 179 -13.56 4.77 11.07
C ARG A 179 -13.74 5.74 12.23
N ASP A 180 -12.76 5.77 13.14
CA ASP A 180 -12.80 6.62 14.33
C ASP A 180 -12.70 8.11 13.94
N PHE A 181 -11.81 8.46 13.01
CA PHE A 181 -11.64 9.84 12.53
C PHE A 181 -12.90 10.39 11.87
N PHE A 182 -13.58 9.60 11.03
CA PHE A 182 -14.83 10.01 10.38
C PHE A 182 -16.06 9.85 11.27
N GLY A 183 -15.92 9.25 12.44
CA GLY A 183 -17.01 9.05 13.37
C GLY A 183 -18.13 8.18 12.77
N PHE A 184 -17.78 7.14 12.04
CA PHE A 184 -18.75 6.22 11.47
C PHE A 184 -19.54 5.51 12.58
N PRO A 185 -20.89 5.51 12.51
CA PRO A 185 -21.73 4.89 13.52
C PRO A 185 -21.60 3.36 13.48
N GLU A 186 -21.57 2.74 14.66
CA GLU A 186 -21.50 1.26 14.79
C GLU A 186 -22.73 0.54 14.22
N ASN A 187 -23.88 1.22 14.17
CA ASN A 187 -25.14 0.68 13.63
C ASN A 187 -25.48 1.20 12.24
N GLY A 188 -24.46 1.70 11.49
CA GLY A 188 -24.66 2.22 10.14
C GLY A 188 -24.64 1.12 9.07
N ASN A 189 -24.66 1.55 7.80
CA ASN A 189 -24.43 0.65 6.67
C ASN A 189 -22.95 0.25 6.64
N MET A 190 -22.60 -0.86 7.29
CA MET A 190 -21.20 -1.32 7.42
C MET A 190 -20.53 -1.57 6.07
N PRO A 191 -21.20 -2.25 5.09
CA PRO A 191 -20.61 -2.40 3.77
C PRO A 191 -20.29 -1.07 3.07
N GLU A 192 -21.17 -0.10 3.14
CA GLU A 192 -20.95 1.22 2.54
C GLU A 192 -19.79 1.97 3.20
N GLN A 193 -19.70 1.93 4.54
CA GLN A 193 -18.61 2.54 5.28
C GLN A 193 -17.26 1.88 4.94
N ALA A 194 -17.22 0.55 4.82
CA ALA A 194 -16.03 -0.19 4.42
C ALA A 194 -15.60 0.18 2.99
N ILE A 195 -16.55 0.23 2.04
CA ILE A 195 -16.31 0.63 0.65
C ILE A 195 -15.74 2.05 0.59
N GLU A 196 -16.27 2.98 1.36
CA GLU A 196 -15.80 4.35 1.39
C GLU A 196 -14.32 4.42 1.82
N ILE A 197 -13.91 3.67 2.87
CA ILE A 197 -12.51 3.64 3.31
C ILE A 197 -11.62 2.91 2.30
N LEU A 198 -12.08 1.83 1.68
CA LEU A 198 -11.36 1.14 0.62
C LEU A 198 -11.08 2.09 -0.55
N ARG A 199 -12.10 2.81 -1.04
CA ARG A 199 -11.95 3.81 -2.10
C ARG A 199 -10.96 4.90 -1.74
N MET A 200 -10.96 5.40 -0.51
CA MET A 200 -9.99 6.40 -0.06
C MET A 200 -8.55 5.88 -0.14
N SER A 201 -8.30 4.64 0.29
CA SER A 201 -6.98 4.03 0.23
C SER A 201 -6.53 3.82 -1.21
N GLU A 202 -7.42 3.36 -2.07
CA GLU A 202 -7.16 3.16 -3.50
C GLU A 202 -6.88 4.49 -4.21
N TYR A 203 -7.63 5.52 -3.93
CA TYR A 203 -7.43 6.86 -4.48
C TYR A 203 -6.04 7.43 -4.16
N VAL A 204 -5.56 7.27 -2.93
CA VAL A 204 -4.22 7.73 -2.54
C VAL A 204 -3.13 6.97 -3.28
N PHE A 205 -3.27 5.65 -3.45
CA PHE A 205 -2.29 4.78 -4.10
C PHE A 205 -2.59 4.48 -5.57
N ARG A 206 -3.52 5.19 -6.20
CA ARG A 206 -3.94 5.00 -7.61
C ARG A 206 -4.35 3.57 -7.96
N VAL A 207 -4.78 2.80 -7.00
CA VAL A 207 -5.32 1.46 -7.27
C VAL A 207 -6.73 1.65 -7.78
N ASN A 208 -7.03 1.08 -8.94
CA ASN A 208 -8.34 1.21 -9.58
C ASN A 208 -8.87 2.66 -9.57
N PRO A 209 -8.22 3.62 -10.24
CA PRO A 209 -8.65 5.02 -10.24
C PRO A 209 -10.10 5.22 -10.72
N GLU A 210 -10.57 4.33 -11.58
CA GLU A 210 -11.97 4.23 -11.96
C GLU A 210 -12.59 3.06 -11.23
N HIS A 211 -13.28 3.35 -10.14
CA HIS A 211 -13.91 2.32 -9.31
C HIS A 211 -15.35 2.70 -8.94
N TRP A 212 -16.19 1.70 -8.82
CA TRP A 212 -17.57 1.81 -8.39
C TRP A 212 -17.93 0.70 -7.41
N GLY A 213 -18.91 0.93 -6.59
CA GLY A 213 -19.33 -0.06 -5.60
C GLY A 213 -20.56 0.40 -4.85
N ALA A 214 -21.21 -0.54 -4.20
CA ALA A 214 -22.39 -0.31 -3.37
C ALA A 214 -22.42 -1.27 -2.18
N GLY A 215 -22.91 -0.76 -1.06
CA GLY A 215 -23.19 -1.53 0.14
C GLY A 215 -24.68 -1.65 0.40
N ASP A 216 -25.15 -2.85 0.69
CA ASP A 216 -26.52 -3.14 1.09
C ASP A 216 -26.58 -3.44 2.59
N ALA A 217 -27.21 -2.55 3.34
CA ALA A 217 -27.38 -2.69 4.78
C ALA A 217 -28.31 -3.85 5.16
N ALA A 218 -29.30 -4.17 4.32
CA ALA A 218 -30.28 -5.21 4.63
C ALA A 218 -29.66 -6.61 4.60
N SER A 219 -28.83 -6.89 3.61
CA SER A 219 -28.08 -8.16 3.50
C SER A 219 -26.72 -8.11 4.20
N ASN A 220 -26.29 -6.95 4.67
CA ASN A 220 -24.93 -6.69 5.16
C ASN A 220 -23.85 -7.16 4.17
N THR A 221 -24.06 -6.93 2.88
CA THR A 221 -23.15 -7.27 1.80
C THR A 221 -22.77 -6.03 0.99
N GLY A 222 -21.72 -6.13 0.20
CA GLY A 222 -21.33 -5.06 -0.69
C GLY A 222 -20.33 -5.53 -1.75
N TYR A 223 -20.02 -4.67 -2.68
CA TYR A 223 -18.96 -4.90 -3.65
C TYR A 223 -18.23 -3.62 -3.99
N LEU A 224 -16.99 -3.78 -4.41
CA LEU A 224 -16.18 -2.73 -5.03
C LEU A 224 -15.56 -3.34 -6.29
N GLU A 225 -15.70 -2.66 -7.41
CA GLU A 225 -15.13 -3.07 -8.68
C GLU A 225 -14.38 -1.90 -9.29
N GLY A 226 -13.25 -2.17 -9.94
CA GLY A 226 -12.44 -1.13 -10.56
C GLY A 226 -11.61 -1.66 -11.71
N ASN A 227 -11.28 -0.76 -12.62
CA ASN A 227 -10.37 -1.00 -13.73
C ASN A 227 -8.99 -0.42 -13.39
N VAL A 228 -8.01 -0.67 -14.21
CA VAL A 228 -6.65 -0.11 -14.14
C VAL A 228 -5.94 -0.31 -12.79
N CYS A 229 -5.11 -1.32 -12.73
CA CYS A 229 -4.17 -1.51 -11.62
C CYS A 229 -2.79 -0.94 -12.02
N PRO A 230 -2.17 -0.04 -11.24
CA PRO A 230 -0.87 0.56 -11.59
C PRO A 230 0.27 -0.46 -11.59
N TRP A 231 0.05 -1.64 -11.06
CA TRP A 231 1.05 -2.71 -10.93
C TRP A 231 0.86 -3.86 -11.91
N PHE A 232 -0.33 -4.02 -12.49
CA PHE A 232 -0.68 -5.16 -13.36
C PHE A 232 0.30 -5.34 -14.53
N THR A 233 0.73 -4.25 -15.15
CA THR A 233 1.66 -4.25 -16.29
C THR A 233 3.12 -4.30 -15.86
N ARG A 234 3.42 -4.35 -14.55
CA ARG A 234 4.80 -4.38 -14.07
C ARG A 234 5.43 -5.75 -14.24
N PRO A 235 6.66 -5.82 -14.75
CA PRO A 235 7.42 -7.06 -14.77
C PRO A 235 7.48 -7.72 -13.38
N GLY A 236 7.10 -8.98 -13.28
CA GLY A 236 7.07 -9.73 -12.01
C GLY A 236 5.76 -9.66 -11.24
N TRP A 237 4.85 -8.72 -11.53
CA TRP A 237 3.54 -8.71 -10.87
C TRP A 237 2.66 -9.88 -11.32
N ASN A 238 2.06 -10.58 -10.37
CA ASN A 238 1.19 -11.72 -10.64
C ASN A 238 0.09 -11.88 -9.58
N GLN A 239 -0.75 -12.89 -9.71
CA GLN A 239 -1.87 -13.16 -8.79
C GLN A 239 -1.46 -13.31 -7.32
N ALA A 240 -0.26 -13.80 -7.03
CA ALA A 240 0.19 -13.92 -5.63
C ALA A 240 0.31 -12.54 -4.96
N HIS A 241 0.79 -11.53 -5.69
CA HIS A 241 0.88 -10.15 -5.20
C HIS A 241 -0.51 -9.55 -4.94
N CYS A 242 -1.50 -9.83 -5.84
CA CYS A 242 -2.89 -9.45 -5.60
C CYS A 242 -3.43 -10.07 -4.32
N GLY A 243 -3.11 -11.34 -4.05
CA GLY A 243 -3.49 -12.04 -2.82
C GLY A 243 -2.85 -11.45 -1.56
N ILE A 244 -1.57 -11.09 -1.62
CA ILE A 244 -0.84 -10.47 -0.49
C ILE A 244 -1.40 -9.07 -0.22
N PHE A 245 -1.48 -8.21 -1.24
CA PHE A 245 -2.01 -6.86 -1.08
C PHE A 245 -3.50 -6.86 -0.71
N GLY A 246 -4.28 -7.81 -1.23
CA GLY A 246 -5.68 -8.00 -0.87
C GLY A 246 -5.89 -8.22 0.64
N GLN A 247 -4.89 -8.71 1.38
CA GLN A 247 -4.97 -8.80 2.84
C GLN A 247 -5.03 -7.42 3.51
N PHE A 248 -4.45 -6.38 2.92
CA PHE A 248 -4.63 -5.00 3.41
C PHE A 248 -6.11 -4.57 3.33
N GLN A 249 -6.74 -4.83 2.21
CA GLN A 249 -8.18 -4.55 2.01
C GLN A 249 -9.06 -5.45 2.90
N ALA A 250 -8.66 -6.70 3.11
CA ALA A 250 -9.31 -7.61 4.05
C ALA A 250 -9.22 -7.10 5.50
N GLY A 251 -8.08 -6.54 5.89
CA GLY A 251 -7.88 -5.90 7.18
C GLY A 251 -8.84 -4.71 7.38
N ILE A 252 -8.96 -3.82 6.38
CA ILE A 252 -9.93 -2.71 6.41
C ILE A 252 -11.35 -3.26 6.62
N SER A 253 -11.76 -4.23 5.81
CA SER A 253 -13.11 -4.79 5.82
C SER A 253 -13.45 -5.47 7.15
N SER A 254 -12.46 -6.11 7.79
CA SER A 254 -12.62 -6.80 9.08
C SER A 254 -13.03 -5.85 10.22
N VAL A 255 -12.64 -4.58 10.16
CA VAL A 255 -13.02 -3.54 11.14
C VAL A 255 -14.54 -3.29 11.15
N PHE A 256 -15.20 -3.59 10.04
CA PHE A 256 -16.65 -3.46 9.86
C PHE A 256 -17.40 -4.79 10.00
N GLY A 257 -16.75 -5.84 10.53
CA GLY A 257 -17.33 -7.16 10.65
C GLY A 257 -17.57 -7.87 9.31
N LEU A 258 -16.84 -7.47 8.27
CA LEU A 258 -16.98 -7.99 6.92
C LEU A 258 -15.79 -8.85 6.50
N ARG A 259 -16.07 -9.95 5.83
CA ARG A 259 -15.09 -10.77 5.13
C ARG A 259 -14.90 -10.23 3.72
N TYR A 260 -13.67 -9.95 3.38
CA TYR A 260 -13.22 -9.60 2.04
C TYR A 260 -13.06 -10.85 1.18
N ASN A 261 -13.52 -10.78 -0.06
CA ASN A 261 -13.30 -11.81 -1.07
C ASN A 261 -12.93 -11.16 -2.41
N LEU A 262 -11.72 -11.39 -2.86
CA LEU A 262 -11.26 -10.96 -4.18
C LEU A 262 -11.81 -11.96 -5.22
N SER A 263 -13.01 -11.70 -5.72
CA SER A 263 -13.77 -12.62 -6.57
C SER A 263 -13.31 -12.61 -8.04
N LYS A 264 -12.77 -11.48 -8.51
CA LYS A 264 -12.24 -11.34 -9.86
C LYS A 264 -10.96 -10.53 -9.84
N THR A 265 -9.95 -10.97 -10.58
CA THR A 265 -8.71 -10.20 -10.81
C THR A 265 -8.32 -10.23 -12.27
N ILE A 266 -7.82 -9.12 -12.79
CA ILE A 266 -7.31 -9.02 -14.15
C ILE A 266 -6.21 -10.07 -14.42
N PRO A 267 -5.18 -10.23 -13.55
CA PRO A 267 -4.10 -11.19 -13.78
C PRO A 267 -4.54 -12.65 -13.89
N LYS A 268 -5.60 -13.05 -13.18
CA LYS A 268 -6.05 -14.44 -13.14
C LYS A 268 -7.15 -14.75 -14.14
N HIS A 269 -8.08 -13.82 -14.33
CA HIS A 269 -9.32 -14.11 -15.05
C HIS A 269 -9.35 -13.46 -16.44
N GLY A 270 -8.37 -12.60 -16.74
CA GLY A 270 -8.45 -11.71 -17.89
C GLY A 270 -9.54 -10.63 -17.71
N GLY A 271 -9.83 -9.90 -18.76
CA GLY A 271 -10.81 -8.81 -18.74
C GLY A 271 -10.24 -7.51 -18.20
N GLU A 272 -11.13 -6.54 -17.93
CA GLU A 272 -10.76 -5.14 -17.70
C GLU A 272 -10.88 -4.73 -16.24
N THR A 273 -11.50 -5.55 -15.37
CA THR A 273 -11.82 -5.16 -13.99
C THR A 273 -11.37 -6.18 -12.96
N CYS A 274 -11.03 -5.68 -11.77
CA CYS A 274 -10.93 -6.45 -10.54
C CYS A 274 -12.17 -6.22 -9.70
N ARG A 275 -12.67 -7.26 -8.99
CA ARG A 275 -13.85 -7.18 -8.14
C ARG A 275 -13.60 -7.79 -6.77
N ILE A 276 -14.08 -7.05 -5.78
CA ILE A 276 -14.11 -7.41 -4.38
C ILE A 276 -15.57 -7.59 -3.97
N ASP A 277 -15.89 -8.68 -3.30
CA ASP A 277 -17.17 -8.85 -2.64
C ASP A 277 -16.98 -8.83 -1.12
N LEU A 278 -17.84 -8.08 -0.43
CA LEU A 278 -17.89 -7.98 1.02
C LEU A 278 -19.10 -8.77 1.53
N LYS A 279 -18.87 -9.63 2.53
CA LYS A 279 -19.90 -10.45 3.15
C LYS A 279 -19.76 -10.43 4.67
N PRO A 280 -20.83 -10.59 5.45
CA PRO A 280 -20.71 -10.65 6.91
C PRO A 280 -19.77 -11.78 7.32
N ILE A 281 -18.95 -11.52 8.33
CA ILE A 281 -18.21 -12.59 9.02
C ILE A 281 -19.27 -13.40 9.74
N GLY A 282 -19.63 -14.57 9.20
CA GLY A 282 -20.64 -15.42 9.79
C GLY A 282 -20.25 -15.76 11.23
N LEU A 283 -21.17 -15.56 12.16
CA LEU A 283 -21.10 -16.23 13.47
C LEU A 283 -20.93 -17.71 13.15
N ARG A 284 -19.82 -18.33 13.56
CA ARG A 284 -19.74 -19.79 13.56
C ARG A 284 -20.99 -20.27 14.30
N ARG A 285 -21.93 -20.87 13.59
CA ARG A 285 -22.95 -21.66 14.27
C ARG A 285 -22.17 -22.58 15.19
N SER A 286 -22.28 -22.37 16.50
CA SER A 286 -21.93 -23.38 17.49
C SER A 286 -22.60 -24.65 17.00
N LYS A 287 -21.81 -25.67 16.66
CA LYS A 287 -22.35 -27.00 16.47
C LYS A 287 -22.98 -27.34 17.84
N GLU A 288 -24.27 -27.13 17.97
CA GLU A 288 -25.03 -27.76 19.02
C GLU A 288 -24.75 -29.25 18.88
N GLY A 289 -24.02 -29.78 19.84
CA GLY A 289 -23.75 -31.18 19.94
C GLY A 289 -25.11 -31.92 19.98
N PRO A 290 -25.20 -33.14 19.43
CA PRO A 290 -26.41 -33.91 19.50
C PRO A 290 -26.86 -34.05 20.98
N ALA A 291 -28.10 -33.64 21.26
CA ALA A 291 -28.71 -33.87 22.54
C ALA A 291 -28.64 -35.36 22.85
N LEU A 292 -27.87 -35.73 23.88
CA LEU A 292 -27.88 -37.06 24.46
C LEU A 292 -29.27 -37.22 25.07
N THR A 293 -30.19 -37.81 24.33
CA THR A 293 -31.42 -38.37 24.87
C THR A 293 -31.04 -39.61 25.68
N ARG A 294 -31.36 -39.57 26.95
CA ARG A 294 -31.32 -40.70 27.88
C ARG A 294 -32.40 -41.73 27.55
#